data_9ae807e44e38724fbd70887dd11da149
#
_entry.id   9ae807e44e38724fbd70887dd11da149
#
_cell.length_a   1.000
_cell.length_b   1.000
_cell.length_c   1.000
_cell.angle_alpha   90.00
_cell.angle_beta   90.00
_cell.angle_gamma   90.00
#
_symmetry.space_group_name_H-M   'P 1'
#
loop_
_entity.id
_entity.type
_entity.pdbx_description
1 polymer ?
#
loop_
_entity_poly.entity_id
_entity_poly.type
_entity_poly.pdbx_seq_one_letter_code
_entity_poly.pdbx_strand_id
1 'polypeptide(L)'
;MKIAITGATGFVGTRLVEKLNAEGHQILVFTRNPERARRVFPASAFPNVEIAAYTPIQSGDWQQKVVGCDAVVNLAGEPISERWSPEHKKAILESRQLGTRKIVEAIAQAEPKPKALVNASAIGYYGTSETATFDENSPPGNDFLAQVCQAWEAEASKVIEAGVRLVILRFGIVLGNGGALARMIPPFKLFAGGPIGSGRQWFSWIHRDDLVNLIIEALKRPEIEGTFNATAPNPVRMSQLSQTLGEVIHRPSWLPVPDFALELLLGEGSKVVLEGQQVLPKATEAIGFQYRYPTLKSALVDIISQM
;
A
#
# COMPACT_ATOMS: atom_id res chain seq x y z
N MET A 1 20.44 8.60 5.63
CA MET A 1 20.09 7.26 6.14
C MET A 1 20.34 6.24 5.05
N LYS A 2 20.67 4.99 5.42
CA LYS A 2 20.60 3.83 4.54
C LYS A 2 19.32 3.05 4.83
N ILE A 3 18.45 2.88 3.82
CA ILE A 3 17.10 2.33 3.99
C ILE A 3 16.95 1.10 3.10
N ALA A 4 16.64 -0.05 3.70
CA ALA A 4 16.31 -1.27 2.96
C ALA A 4 14.81 -1.28 2.62
N ILE A 5 14.47 -1.59 1.37
CA ILE A 5 13.08 -1.55 0.88
C ILE A 5 12.74 -2.85 0.14
N THR A 6 11.72 -3.56 0.60
CA THR A 6 11.06 -4.62 -0.18
C THR A 6 9.90 -4.06 -0.96
N GLY A 7 9.52 -4.66 -2.08
CA GLY A 7 8.42 -4.14 -2.92
C GLY A 7 8.74 -2.80 -3.62
N ALA A 8 10.02 -2.40 -3.67
CA ALA A 8 10.49 -1.12 -4.22
C ALA A 8 10.09 -0.90 -5.70
N THR A 9 9.97 -1.96 -6.51
CA THR A 9 9.55 -1.87 -7.92
C THR A 9 8.04 -1.84 -8.12
N GLY A 10 7.27 -1.82 -7.05
CA GLY A 10 5.81 -1.71 -7.05
C GLY A 10 5.34 -0.24 -7.15
N PHE A 11 4.01 -0.06 -7.18
CA PHE A 11 3.36 1.24 -7.41
C PHE A 11 3.72 2.31 -6.36
N VAL A 12 3.74 1.94 -5.08
CA VAL A 12 4.15 2.82 -3.97
C VAL A 12 5.67 2.87 -3.87
N GLY A 13 6.32 1.70 -3.95
CA GLY A 13 7.76 1.56 -3.76
C GLY A 13 8.59 2.36 -4.75
N THR A 14 8.22 2.39 -6.03
CA THR A 14 8.91 3.20 -7.05
C THR A 14 8.92 4.67 -6.66
N ARG A 15 7.77 5.20 -6.25
CA ARG A 15 7.65 6.60 -5.85
C ARG A 15 8.41 6.91 -4.56
N LEU A 16 8.45 5.96 -3.63
CA LEU A 16 9.24 6.08 -2.40
C LEU A 16 10.74 6.15 -2.72
N VAL A 17 11.24 5.27 -3.58
CA VAL A 17 12.65 5.26 -4.00
C VAL A 17 13.01 6.57 -4.72
N GLU A 18 12.15 7.08 -5.62
CA GLU A 18 12.34 8.36 -6.29
C GLU A 18 12.55 9.51 -5.29
N LYS A 19 11.65 9.64 -4.29
CA LYS A 19 11.73 10.71 -3.29
C LYS A 19 12.96 10.57 -2.40
N LEU A 20 13.22 9.37 -1.88
CA LEU A 20 14.38 9.12 -1.02
C LEU A 20 15.71 9.33 -1.76
N ASN A 21 15.81 8.96 -3.03
CA ASN A 21 16.98 9.21 -3.85
C ASN A 21 17.19 10.71 -4.09
N ALA A 22 16.12 11.45 -4.34
CA ALA A 22 16.17 12.91 -4.50
C ALA A 22 16.59 13.64 -3.20
N GLU A 23 16.28 13.06 -2.03
CA GLU A 23 16.72 13.54 -0.72
C GLU A 23 18.15 13.08 -0.34
N GLY A 24 18.84 12.35 -1.22
CA GLY A 24 20.24 11.92 -1.03
C GLY A 24 20.40 10.72 -0.08
N HIS A 25 19.33 9.95 0.18
CA HIS A 25 19.41 8.74 0.99
C HIS A 25 20.04 7.58 0.21
N GLN A 26 20.77 6.70 0.90
CA GLN A 26 21.20 5.42 0.38
C GLN A 26 20.04 4.41 0.46
N ILE A 27 19.80 3.69 -0.61
CA ILE A 27 18.64 2.80 -0.70
C ILE A 27 19.10 1.41 -1.12
N LEU A 28 18.76 0.41 -0.32
CA LEU A 28 18.94 -1.00 -0.65
C LEU A 28 17.61 -1.59 -1.11
N VAL A 29 17.48 -1.88 -2.39
CA VAL A 29 16.28 -2.48 -2.99
C VAL A 29 16.39 -3.99 -2.96
N PHE A 30 15.54 -4.65 -2.19
CA PHE A 30 15.35 -6.10 -2.27
C PHE A 30 14.33 -6.46 -3.34
N THR A 31 14.70 -7.32 -4.26
CA THR A 31 13.85 -7.74 -5.38
C THR A 31 14.05 -9.20 -5.80
N ARG A 32 12.97 -9.85 -6.24
CA ARG A 32 13.02 -11.17 -6.89
C ARG A 32 13.63 -11.13 -8.29
N ASN A 33 13.60 -9.95 -8.93
CA ASN A 33 14.09 -9.77 -10.29
C ASN A 33 15.02 -8.54 -10.38
N PRO A 34 16.33 -8.72 -10.15
CA PRO A 34 17.31 -7.62 -10.23
C PRO A 34 17.37 -6.94 -11.59
N GLU A 35 17.20 -7.68 -12.71
CA GLU A 35 17.23 -7.11 -14.04
C GLU A 35 16.09 -6.10 -14.27
N ARG A 36 14.88 -6.46 -13.82
CA ARG A 36 13.74 -5.54 -13.85
C ARG A 36 14.01 -4.32 -12.97
N ALA A 37 14.55 -4.52 -11.77
CA ALA A 37 14.84 -3.41 -10.87
C ALA A 37 15.88 -2.44 -11.45
N ARG A 38 16.93 -2.92 -12.13
CA ARG A 38 17.91 -2.05 -12.83
C ARG A 38 17.29 -1.23 -13.96
N ARG A 39 16.27 -1.74 -14.63
CA ARG A 39 15.54 -0.96 -15.65
C ARG A 39 14.67 0.12 -15.02
N VAL A 40 14.07 -0.15 -13.86
CA VAL A 40 13.26 0.83 -13.12
C VAL A 40 14.14 1.89 -12.47
N PHE A 41 15.29 1.48 -11.93
CA PHE A 41 16.26 2.33 -11.24
C PHE A 41 17.63 2.27 -11.92
N PRO A 42 17.79 2.87 -13.12
CA PRO A 42 19.09 2.92 -13.80
C PRO A 42 20.09 3.74 -12.97
N ALA A 43 21.33 3.24 -12.85
CA ALA A 43 22.36 3.85 -12.00
C ALA A 43 22.67 5.32 -12.37
N SER A 44 22.46 5.70 -13.62
CA SER A 44 22.62 7.10 -14.08
C SER A 44 21.63 8.08 -13.43
N ALA A 45 20.41 7.63 -13.11
CA ALA A 45 19.38 8.44 -12.46
C ALA A 45 19.26 8.16 -10.95
N PHE A 46 19.71 6.98 -10.52
CA PHE A 46 19.61 6.49 -9.14
C PHE A 46 20.98 6.06 -8.59
N PRO A 47 21.93 6.99 -8.44
CA PRO A 47 23.30 6.66 -8.03
C PRO A 47 23.41 6.11 -6.60
N ASN A 48 22.40 6.38 -5.76
CA ASN A 48 22.37 5.95 -4.36
C ASN A 48 21.56 4.65 -4.14
N VAL A 49 21.16 3.95 -5.23
CA VAL A 49 20.36 2.73 -5.16
C VAL A 49 21.24 1.50 -5.39
N GLU A 50 21.36 0.66 -4.36
CA GLU A 50 21.89 -0.70 -4.45
C GLU A 50 20.73 -1.67 -4.69
N ILE A 51 20.92 -2.65 -5.59
CA ILE A 51 19.92 -3.67 -5.89
C ILE A 51 20.45 -5.03 -5.42
N ALA A 52 19.67 -5.72 -4.58
CA ALA A 52 19.97 -7.04 -4.06
C ALA A 52 18.86 -8.04 -4.42
N ALA A 53 19.28 -9.20 -4.93
CA ALA A 53 18.36 -10.32 -5.10
C ALA A 53 17.96 -10.88 -3.73
N TYR A 54 16.69 -11.26 -3.57
CA TYR A 54 16.21 -11.96 -2.39
C TYR A 54 15.04 -12.91 -2.72
N THR A 55 14.87 -13.91 -1.86
CA THR A 55 13.71 -14.80 -1.92
C THR A 55 12.83 -14.50 -0.70
N PRO A 56 11.63 -13.88 -0.88
CA PRO A 56 10.86 -13.30 0.21
C PRO A 56 10.51 -14.25 1.35
N ILE A 57 10.15 -15.50 1.02
CA ILE A 57 9.66 -16.50 1.99
C ILE A 57 10.75 -17.48 2.47
N GLN A 58 12.00 -17.27 2.10
CA GLN A 58 13.12 -18.12 2.44
C GLN A 58 14.26 -17.31 3.08
N SER A 59 14.92 -17.89 4.07
CA SER A 59 16.16 -17.35 4.61
C SER A 59 17.31 -17.52 3.61
N GLY A 60 18.30 -16.65 3.68
CA GLY A 60 19.49 -16.70 2.82
C GLY A 60 20.43 -15.54 3.09
N ASP A 61 21.55 -15.50 2.35
CA ASP A 61 22.61 -14.49 2.52
C ASP A 61 22.12 -13.04 2.32
N TRP A 62 20.98 -12.85 1.67
CA TRP A 62 20.36 -11.55 1.49
C TRP A 62 20.01 -10.88 2.84
N GLN A 63 19.74 -11.68 3.89
CA GLN A 63 19.39 -11.18 5.22
C GLN A 63 20.55 -10.41 5.85
N GLN A 64 21.80 -10.79 5.57
CA GLN A 64 23.00 -10.10 6.06
C GLN A 64 23.14 -8.69 5.48
N LYS A 65 22.52 -8.39 4.32
CA LYS A 65 22.55 -7.05 3.73
C LYS A 65 21.74 -6.01 4.50
N VAL A 66 20.91 -6.44 5.44
CA VAL A 66 20.18 -5.54 6.38
C VAL A 66 21.14 -4.88 7.37
N VAL A 67 22.31 -5.50 7.63
CA VAL A 67 23.34 -4.92 8.49
C VAL A 67 23.80 -3.57 7.95
N GLY A 68 23.86 -2.59 8.84
CA GLY A 68 24.23 -1.20 8.49
C GLY A 68 23.12 -0.38 7.83
N CYS A 69 21.91 -0.92 7.70
CA CYS A 69 20.74 -0.12 7.36
C CYS A 69 20.21 0.59 8.61
N ASP A 70 19.81 1.86 8.46
CA ASP A 70 19.16 2.65 9.52
C ASP A 70 17.70 2.23 9.76
N ALA A 71 17.01 1.84 8.69
CA ALA A 71 15.62 1.42 8.73
C ALA A 71 15.28 0.42 7.61
N VAL A 72 14.16 -0.28 7.79
CA VAL A 72 13.58 -1.18 6.79
C VAL A 72 12.16 -0.74 6.47
N VAL A 73 11.80 -0.69 5.18
CA VAL A 73 10.43 -0.48 4.70
C VAL A 73 9.97 -1.74 3.97
N ASN A 74 8.94 -2.38 4.50
CA ASN A 74 8.40 -3.61 3.96
C ASN A 74 7.07 -3.37 3.23
N LEU A 75 7.13 -3.31 1.89
CA LEU A 75 5.96 -3.08 1.00
C LEU A 75 5.65 -4.31 0.13
N ALA A 76 6.39 -5.40 0.27
CA ALA A 76 6.23 -6.58 -0.57
C ALA A 76 4.95 -7.34 -0.25
N GLY A 77 4.24 -7.77 -1.28
CA GLY A 77 3.06 -8.61 -1.18
C GLY A 77 2.55 -9.00 -2.56
N GLU A 78 1.94 -10.17 -2.67
CA GLU A 78 1.31 -10.64 -3.90
C GLU A 78 0.07 -9.78 -4.23
N PRO A 79 -0.19 -9.43 -5.51
CA PRO A 79 -1.36 -8.66 -5.90
C PRO A 79 -2.68 -9.32 -5.45
N ILE A 80 -3.63 -8.51 -4.95
CA ILE A 80 -4.96 -8.98 -4.54
C ILE A 80 -6.04 -8.72 -5.61
N SER A 81 -5.71 -7.97 -6.66
CA SER A 81 -6.65 -7.52 -7.70
C SER A 81 -6.73 -8.48 -8.89
N GLU A 82 -6.55 -9.76 -8.65
CA GLU A 82 -6.62 -10.85 -9.62
C GLU A 82 -7.73 -11.83 -9.22
N ARG A 83 -7.99 -12.84 -10.07
CA ARG A 83 -8.94 -13.90 -9.73
C ARG A 83 -8.37 -14.77 -8.62
N TRP A 84 -9.14 -14.97 -7.54
CA TRP A 84 -8.69 -15.76 -6.41
C TRP A 84 -8.96 -17.26 -6.63
N SER A 85 -7.89 -18.01 -6.86
CA SER A 85 -7.87 -19.47 -6.66
C SER A 85 -7.37 -19.80 -5.25
N PRO A 86 -7.51 -21.03 -4.78
CA PRO A 86 -6.92 -21.47 -3.50
C PRO A 86 -5.42 -21.21 -3.45
N GLU A 87 -4.69 -21.46 -4.55
CA GLU A 87 -3.25 -21.25 -4.67
C GLU A 87 -2.91 -19.74 -4.59
N HIS A 88 -3.71 -18.90 -5.25
CA HIS A 88 -3.50 -17.45 -5.20
C HIS A 88 -3.80 -16.88 -3.81
N LYS A 89 -4.86 -17.33 -3.14
CA LYS A 89 -5.15 -16.96 -1.73
C LYS A 89 -4.00 -17.36 -0.81
N LYS A 90 -3.44 -18.56 -1.00
CA LYS A 90 -2.24 -19.00 -0.28
C LYS A 90 -1.05 -18.08 -0.55
N ALA A 91 -0.79 -17.74 -1.80
CA ALA A 91 0.30 -16.83 -2.19
C ALA A 91 0.12 -15.42 -1.58
N ILE A 92 -1.12 -14.89 -1.56
CA ILE A 92 -1.45 -13.62 -0.90
C ILE A 92 -1.10 -13.66 0.59
N LEU A 93 -1.45 -14.73 1.31
CA LEU A 93 -1.15 -14.90 2.73
C LEU A 93 0.34 -15.09 2.96
N GLU A 94 0.98 -16.06 2.29
CA GLU A 94 2.37 -16.43 2.53
C GLU A 94 3.35 -15.31 2.16
N SER A 95 3.11 -14.59 1.07
CA SER A 95 3.97 -13.46 0.68
C SER A 95 4.03 -12.37 1.76
N ARG A 96 2.96 -12.20 2.53
CA ARG A 96 2.87 -11.22 3.63
C ARG A 96 3.35 -11.82 4.95
N GLN A 97 2.79 -12.93 5.37
CA GLN A 97 3.12 -13.56 6.64
C GLN A 97 4.57 -14.06 6.66
N LEU A 98 4.93 -14.99 5.76
CA LEU A 98 6.26 -15.57 5.74
C LEU A 98 7.30 -14.54 5.27
N GLY A 99 6.95 -13.71 4.27
CA GLY A 99 7.83 -12.65 3.81
C GLY A 99 8.21 -11.66 4.91
N THR A 100 7.24 -11.22 5.71
CA THR A 100 7.50 -10.33 6.87
C THR A 100 8.29 -11.04 7.96
N ARG A 101 7.98 -12.31 8.24
CA ARG A 101 8.79 -13.11 9.17
C ARG A 101 10.28 -13.10 8.80
N LYS A 102 10.61 -13.31 7.52
CA LYS A 102 11.99 -13.33 7.05
C LYS A 102 12.69 -11.96 7.15
N ILE A 103 11.95 -10.88 6.97
CA ILE A 103 12.46 -9.51 7.20
C ILE A 103 12.70 -9.28 8.70
N VAL A 104 11.78 -9.68 9.57
CA VAL A 104 11.94 -9.55 11.03
C VAL A 104 13.12 -10.38 11.53
N GLU A 105 13.28 -11.61 11.04
CA GLU A 105 14.46 -12.45 11.32
C GLU A 105 15.77 -11.75 10.92
N ALA A 106 15.81 -11.14 9.72
CA ALA A 106 16.99 -10.42 9.24
C ALA A 106 17.32 -9.21 10.13
N ILE A 107 16.30 -8.45 10.54
CA ILE A 107 16.46 -7.31 11.46
C ILE A 107 16.95 -7.76 12.83
N ALA A 108 16.37 -8.83 13.38
CA ALA A 108 16.73 -9.34 14.70
C ALA A 108 18.18 -9.84 14.78
N GLN A 109 18.70 -10.39 13.67
CA GLN A 109 20.06 -10.92 13.56
C GLN A 109 21.10 -9.86 13.17
N ALA A 110 20.68 -8.68 12.70
CA ALA A 110 21.61 -7.63 12.29
C ALA A 110 22.34 -7.00 13.49
N GLU A 111 23.63 -6.70 13.31
CA GLU A 111 24.43 -5.92 14.26
C GLU A 111 25.29 -4.90 13.49
N PRO A 112 25.07 -3.59 13.64
CA PRO A 112 23.99 -2.97 14.42
C PRO A 112 22.60 -3.20 13.79
N LYS A 113 21.57 -3.26 14.63
CA LYS A 113 20.18 -3.39 14.19
C LYS A 113 19.67 -2.09 13.56
N PRO A 114 18.79 -2.18 12.54
CA PRO A 114 17.99 -1.03 12.09
C PRO A 114 17.18 -0.44 13.25
N LYS A 115 16.98 0.88 13.24
CA LYS A 115 16.25 1.59 14.30
C LYS A 115 14.73 1.47 14.16
N ALA A 116 14.24 1.20 12.95
CA ALA A 116 12.80 1.13 12.67
C ALA A 116 12.46 0.13 11.56
N LEU A 117 11.30 -0.50 11.71
CA LEU A 117 10.57 -1.20 10.65
C LEU A 117 9.29 -0.43 10.34
N VAL A 118 9.14 0.06 9.11
CA VAL A 118 7.86 0.56 8.58
C VAL A 118 7.25 -0.55 7.74
N ASN A 119 6.18 -1.15 8.24
CA ASN A 119 5.53 -2.31 7.62
C ASN A 119 4.18 -1.92 7.01
N ALA A 120 3.98 -2.23 5.74
CA ALA A 120 2.66 -2.09 5.13
C ALA A 120 1.67 -3.08 5.74
N SER A 121 0.43 -2.64 5.85
CA SER A 121 -0.78 -3.44 6.07
C SER A 121 -1.89 -2.84 5.18
N ALA A 122 -3.13 -3.17 5.41
CA ALA A 122 -4.24 -2.62 4.63
C ALA A 122 -5.49 -2.42 5.49
N ILE A 123 -6.36 -1.50 5.06
CA ILE A 123 -7.68 -1.29 5.69
C ILE A 123 -8.58 -2.52 5.62
N GLY A 124 -8.24 -3.51 4.76
CA GLY A 124 -8.86 -4.84 4.80
C GLY A 124 -8.81 -5.52 6.15
N TYR A 125 -7.95 -5.07 7.08
CA TYR A 125 -7.93 -5.48 8.48
C TYR A 125 -9.31 -5.42 9.15
N TYR A 126 -10.11 -4.42 8.81
CA TYR A 126 -11.42 -4.17 9.44
C TYR A 126 -12.57 -5.00 8.85
N GLY A 127 -12.34 -5.68 7.72
CA GLY A 127 -13.43 -6.25 6.93
C GLY A 127 -14.21 -5.17 6.18
N THR A 128 -15.43 -5.50 5.73
CA THR A 128 -16.28 -4.60 4.94
C THR A 128 -17.56 -4.22 5.65
N SER A 129 -18.04 -2.98 5.46
CA SER A 129 -19.33 -2.50 5.99
C SER A 129 -19.82 -1.27 5.24
N GLU A 130 -21.11 -1.24 4.89
CA GLU A 130 -21.75 -0.03 4.33
C GLU A 130 -22.07 1.02 5.40
N THR A 131 -22.17 0.65 6.68
CA THR A 131 -22.70 1.52 7.74
C THR A 131 -21.73 1.82 8.85
N ALA A 132 -20.80 0.90 9.16
CA ALA A 132 -19.81 1.10 10.22
C ALA A 132 -18.68 2.03 9.77
N THR A 133 -18.17 2.79 10.75
CA THR A 133 -16.98 3.62 10.61
C THR A 133 -15.87 3.01 11.46
N PHE A 134 -14.67 2.88 10.89
CA PHE A 134 -13.52 2.29 11.54
C PHE A 134 -12.40 3.31 11.74
N ASP A 135 -11.67 3.17 12.82
CA ASP A 135 -10.40 3.85 13.11
C ASP A 135 -9.37 2.85 13.62
N GLU A 136 -8.20 3.31 14.00
CA GLU A 136 -7.08 2.44 14.42
C GLU A 136 -7.40 1.59 15.66
N ASN A 137 -8.37 1.99 16.49
CA ASN A 137 -8.81 1.27 17.69
C ASN A 137 -9.91 0.24 17.39
N SER A 138 -10.44 0.23 16.18
CA SER A 138 -11.51 -0.68 15.79
C SER A 138 -11.00 -2.13 15.71
N PRO A 139 -11.82 -3.12 16.13
CA PRO A 139 -11.43 -4.52 16.07
C PRO A 139 -11.26 -5.01 14.63
N PRO A 140 -10.50 -6.11 14.42
CA PRO A 140 -10.38 -6.72 13.10
C PRO A 140 -11.68 -7.34 12.63
N GLY A 141 -11.85 -7.41 11.32
CA GLY A 141 -12.88 -8.25 10.67
C GLY A 141 -12.52 -9.72 10.71
N ASN A 142 -13.37 -10.53 10.09
CA ASN A 142 -13.24 -12.00 10.08
C ASN A 142 -13.19 -12.62 8.68
N ASP A 143 -13.20 -11.78 7.63
CA ASP A 143 -13.05 -12.25 6.25
C ASP A 143 -11.58 -12.61 5.91
N PHE A 144 -11.36 -13.13 4.70
CA PHE A 144 -10.06 -13.59 4.26
C PHE A 144 -9.00 -12.47 4.31
N LEU A 145 -9.31 -11.26 3.86
CA LEU A 145 -8.35 -10.15 3.85
C LEU A 145 -8.04 -9.66 5.27
N ALA A 146 -9.04 -9.66 6.16
CA ALA A 146 -8.83 -9.33 7.56
C ALA A 146 -7.88 -10.34 8.23
N GLN A 147 -8.06 -11.64 7.97
CA GLN A 147 -7.14 -12.69 8.46
C GLN A 147 -5.74 -12.53 7.91
N VAL A 148 -5.59 -12.18 6.62
CA VAL A 148 -4.28 -11.89 6.02
C VAL A 148 -3.61 -10.71 6.71
N CYS A 149 -4.33 -9.61 6.94
CA CYS A 149 -3.78 -8.42 7.62
C CYS A 149 -3.38 -8.74 9.07
N GLN A 150 -4.20 -9.48 9.82
CA GLN A 150 -3.88 -9.91 11.18
C GLN A 150 -2.60 -10.76 11.23
N ALA A 151 -2.48 -11.75 10.34
CA ALA A 151 -1.28 -12.57 10.26
C ALA A 151 -0.03 -11.75 9.87
N TRP A 152 -0.19 -10.79 8.98
CA TRP A 152 0.88 -9.89 8.54
C TRP A 152 1.36 -8.99 9.68
N GLU A 153 0.44 -8.31 10.37
CA GLU A 153 0.75 -7.43 11.50
C GLU A 153 1.33 -8.20 12.69
N ALA A 154 0.86 -9.42 12.95
CA ALA A 154 1.41 -10.28 14.00
C ALA A 154 2.88 -10.66 13.75
N GLU A 155 3.28 -10.92 12.50
CA GLU A 155 4.70 -11.18 12.20
C GLU A 155 5.54 -9.91 12.31
N ALA A 156 5.04 -8.75 11.86
CA ALA A 156 5.75 -7.49 11.99
C ALA A 156 5.96 -7.10 13.46
N SER A 157 4.99 -7.35 14.33
CA SER A 157 5.03 -7.01 15.75
C SER A 157 6.17 -7.69 16.51
N LYS A 158 6.66 -8.83 16.02
CA LYS A 158 7.79 -9.54 16.64
C LYS A 158 9.10 -8.74 16.58
N VAL A 159 9.21 -7.73 15.73
CA VAL A 159 10.40 -6.86 15.67
C VAL A 159 10.60 -6.06 16.97
N ILE A 160 9.53 -5.81 17.72
CA ILE A 160 9.57 -5.09 19.00
C ILE A 160 10.40 -5.85 20.03
N GLU A 161 10.33 -7.20 20.02
CA GLU A 161 11.15 -8.06 20.90
C GLU A 161 12.65 -7.91 20.63
N ALA A 162 13.03 -7.50 19.42
CA ALA A 162 14.41 -7.18 19.06
C ALA A 162 14.84 -5.76 19.45
N GLY A 163 13.97 -4.96 20.08
CA GLY A 163 14.21 -3.57 20.45
C GLY A 163 14.15 -2.59 19.31
N VAL A 164 13.44 -2.92 18.22
CA VAL A 164 13.32 -2.11 17.01
C VAL A 164 11.92 -1.49 16.97
N ARG A 165 11.84 -0.18 16.73
CA ARG A 165 10.59 0.56 16.61
C ARG A 165 9.77 0.07 15.42
N LEU A 166 8.48 -0.15 15.62
CA LEU A 166 7.55 -0.60 14.60
C LEU A 166 6.54 0.48 14.24
N VAL A 167 6.36 0.69 12.93
CA VAL A 167 5.23 1.47 12.38
C VAL A 167 4.48 0.58 11.42
N ILE A 168 3.21 0.34 11.69
CA ILE A 168 2.29 -0.37 10.80
C ILE A 168 1.41 0.66 10.10
N LEU A 169 1.40 0.63 8.77
CA LEU A 169 0.56 1.50 7.96
C LEU A 169 -0.52 0.66 7.27
N ARG A 170 -1.78 0.82 7.67
CA ARG A 170 -2.94 0.20 7.03
C ARG A 170 -3.35 1.05 5.83
N PHE A 171 -2.90 0.63 4.65
CA PHE A 171 -3.14 1.38 3.41
C PHE A 171 -4.61 1.35 3.02
N GLY A 172 -5.19 2.52 2.73
CA GLY A 172 -6.37 2.66 1.91
C GLY A 172 -6.10 2.36 0.44
N ILE A 173 -7.08 2.57 -0.41
CA ILE A 173 -6.91 2.42 -1.87
C ILE A 173 -6.01 3.54 -2.36
N VAL A 174 -4.82 3.18 -2.84
CA VAL A 174 -3.81 4.16 -3.26
C VAL A 174 -4.12 4.68 -4.66
N LEU A 175 -4.34 5.99 -4.76
CA LEU A 175 -4.60 6.70 -6.00
C LEU A 175 -3.32 7.36 -6.54
N GLY A 176 -3.09 7.27 -7.85
CA GLY A 176 -1.97 7.88 -8.56
C GLY A 176 -2.01 7.51 -10.04
N ASN A 177 -1.01 7.96 -10.81
CA ASN A 177 -0.86 7.53 -12.20
C ASN A 177 -0.49 6.04 -12.23
N GLY A 178 -1.50 5.19 -12.39
CA GLY A 178 -1.40 3.72 -12.28
C GLY A 178 -2.42 3.13 -11.31
N GLY A 179 -2.13 1.93 -10.81
CA GLY A 179 -2.96 1.26 -9.79
C GLY A 179 -4.44 1.13 -10.17
N ALA A 180 -5.33 1.41 -9.22
CA ALA A 180 -6.78 1.30 -9.41
C ALA A 180 -7.31 2.21 -10.53
N LEU A 181 -6.82 3.46 -10.62
CA LEU A 181 -7.29 4.43 -11.62
C LEU A 181 -6.93 4.03 -13.04
N ALA A 182 -5.80 3.36 -13.26
CA ALA A 182 -5.43 2.88 -14.60
C ALA A 182 -6.46 1.92 -15.21
N ARG A 183 -7.21 1.20 -14.36
CA ARG A 183 -8.31 0.30 -14.79
C ARG A 183 -9.65 1.03 -14.90
N MET A 184 -9.86 2.09 -14.11
CA MET A 184 -11.12 2.83 -14.09
C MET A 184 -11.22 3.85 -15.21
N ILE A 185 -10.17 4.54 -15.57
CA ILE A 185 -10.16 5.65 -16.54
C ILE A 185 -10.53 5.22 -17.98
N PRO A 186 -10.06 4.07 -18.53
CA PRO A 186 -10.35 3.72 -19.93
C PRO A 186 -11.85 3.67 -20.29
N PRO A 187 -12.76 3.08 -19.49
CA PRO A 187 -14.19 3.13 -19.76
C PRO A 187 -14.73 4.57 -19.83
N PHE A 188 -14.28 5.47 -18.95
CA PHE A 188 -14.69 6.86 -18.98
C PHE A 188 -14.25 7.57 -20.26
N LYS A 189 -12.99 7.33 -20.71
CA LYS A 189 -12.50 7.88 -21.99
C LYS A 189 -13.35 7.43 -23.19
N LEU A 190 -13.98 6.26 -23.09
CA LEU A 190 -14.90 5.71 -24.09
C LEU A 190 -16.36 6.11 -23.85
N PHE A 191 -16.65 7.10 -22.99
CA PHE A 191 -17.99 7.56 -22.62
C PHE A 191 -18.88 6.49 -21.95
N ALA A 192 -18.28 5.39 -21.48
CA ALA A 192 -18.93 4.27 -20.81
C ALA A 192 -18.55 4.21 -19.31
N GLY A 193 -18.21 5.34 -18.71
CA GLY A 193 -17.86 5.44 -17.30
C GLY A 193 -19.07 5.45 -16.38
N GLY A 194 -18.88 4.93 -15.15
CA GLY A 194 -19.92 4.95 -14.13
C GLY A 194 -19.48 4.24 -12.84
N PRO A 195 -20.39 4.18 -11.85
CA PRO A 195 -20.09 3.51 -10.60
C PRO A 195 -19.92 1.99 -10.79
N ILE A 196 -19.05 1.43 -9.97
CA ILE A 196 -18.87 -0.03 -9.88
C ILE A 196 -19.96 -0.57 -8.94
N GLY A 197 -20.69 -1.58 -9.40
CA GLY A 197 -21.74 -2.22 -8.62
C GLY A 197 -22.84 -1.25 -8.20
N SER A 198 -23.29 -1.36 -6.97
CA SER A 198 -24.34 -0.49 -6.40
C SER A 198 -23.89 0.99 -6.24
N GLY A 199 -22.58 1.25 -6.24
CA GLY A 199 -22.01 2.57 -5.96
C GLY A 199 -22.11 3.00 -4.49
N ARG A 200 -22.78 2.20 -3.61
CA ARG A 200 -22.97 2.53 -2.19
C ARG A 200 -21.80 2.17 -1.30
N GLN A 201 -20.93 1.25 -1.75
CA GLN A 201 -19.75 0.84 -0.98
C GLN A 201 -18.83 2.02 -0.71
N TRP A 202 -18.22 2.00 0.46
CA TRP A 202 -17.23 3.01 0.84
C TRP A 202 -15.92 2.84 0.08
N PHE A 203 -15.30 3.95 -0.22
CA PHE A 203 -14.01 4.04 -0.88
C PHE A 203 -13.09 4.90 0.00
N SER A 204 -12.36 4.23 0.89
CA SER A 204 -11.33 4.87 1.73
C SER A 204 -10.01 4.83 0.97
N TRP A 205 -9.52 5.98 0.59
CA TRP A 205 -8.43 6.18 -0.35
C TRP A 205 -7.32 7.05 0.24
N ILE A 206 -6.16 7.05 -0.41
CA ILE A 206 -5.07 7.99 -0.16
C ILE A 206 -4.36 8.31 -1.48
N HIS A 207 -3.88 9.56 -1.64
CA HIS A 207 -3.01 9.90 -2.76
C HIS A 207 -1.64 9.24 -2.55
N ARG A 208 -1.05 8.69 -3.63
CA ARG A 208 0.25 7.98 -3.57
C ARG A 208 1.35 8.83 -2.94
N ASP A 209 1.38 10.13 -3.24
CA ASP A 209 2.39 11.03 -2.69
C ASP A 209 2.20 11.30 -1.20
N ASP A 210 0.96 11.35 -0.71
CA ASP A 210 0.68 11.48 0.72
C ASP A 210 1.07 10.20 1.48
N LEU A 211 0.78 9.03 0.92
CA LEU A 211 1.23 7.76 1.48
C LEU A 211 2.75 7.69 1.58
N VAL A 212 3.45 8.08 0.50
CA VAL A 212 4.92 8.09 0.49
C VAL A 212 5.48 9.11 1.50
N ASN A 213 4.87 10.28 1.62
CA ASN A 213 5.24 11.26 2.65
C ASN A 213 5.05 10.71 4.06
N LEU A 214 3.95 10.01 4.33
CA LEU A 214 3.70 9.38 5.62
C LEU A 214 4.76 8.31 5.95
N ILE A 215 5.18 7.50 4.97
CA ILE A 215 6.29 6.55 5.13
C ILE A 215 7.59 7.30 5.47
N ILE A 216 7.88 8.40 4.77
CA ILE A 216 9.10 9.20 5.00
C ILE A 216 9.07 9.86 6.38
N GLU A 217 7.93 10.39 6.82
CA GLU A 217 7.78 10.92 8.18
C GLU A 217 7.98 9.84 9.24
N ALA A 218 7.41 8.64 9.04
CA ALA A 218 7.60 7.50 9.93
C ALA A 218 9.08 7.07 10.03
N LEU A 219 9.87 7.24 8.96
CA LEU A 219 11.31 6.99 8.98
C LEU A 219 12.08 8.06 9.77
N LYS A 220 11.70 9.34 9.60
CA LYS A 220 12.43 10.51 10.12
C LYS A 220 12.08 10.86 11.57
N ARG A 221 10.85 10.60 11.99
CA ARG A 221 10.28 11.00 13.28
C ARG A 221 10.23 9.80 14.24
N PRO A 222 11.14 9.71 15.22
CA PRO A 222 11.22 8.55 16.13
C PRO A 222 10.01 8.42 17.06
N GLU A 223 9.25 9.49 17.27
CA GLU A 223 8.00 9.48 18.05
C GLU A 223 6.81 8.81 17.31
N ILE A 224 6.93 8.57 16.00
CA ILE A 224 5.90 7.85 15.26
C ILE A 224 6.14 6.35 15.44
N GLU A 225 5.29 5.71 16.25
CA GLU A 225 5.28 4.25 16.44
C GLU A 225 3.85 3.72 16.60
N GLY A 226 3.66 2.44 16.36
CA GLY A 226 2.34 1.80 16.43
C GLY A 226 1.63 1.72 15.07
N THR A 227 0.30 1.71 15.09
CA THR A 227 -0.54 1.48 13.91
C THR A 227 -1.24 2.75 13.47
N PHE A 228 -1.22 3.01 12.16
CA PHE A 228 -1.83 4.18 11.53
C PHE A 228 -2.66 3.78 10.32
N ASN A 229 -3.85 4.35 10.17
CA ASN A 229 -4.60 4.28 8.93
C ASN A 229 -4.00 5.25 7.92
N ALA A 230 -3.39 4.71 6.88
CA ALA A 230 -2.87 5.48 5.77
C ALA A 230 -4.00 5.70 4.74
N THR A 231 -4.97 6.52 5.12
CA THR A 231 -6.11 6.96 4.31
C THR A 231 -6.19 8.48 4.31
N ALA A 232 -6.81 9.06 3.28
CA ALA A 232 -7.18 10.47 3.31
C ALA A 232 -8.32 10.71 4.34
N PRO A 233 -8.43 11.94 4.91
CA PRO A 233 -9.41 12.21 5.96
C PRO A 233 -10.87 12.15 5.51
N ASN A 234 -11.11 12.20 4.19
CA ASN A 234 -12.45 12.26 3.60
C ASN A 234 -12.73 11.01 2.73
N PRO A 235 -13.12 9.87 3.32
CA PRO A 235 -13.57 8.72 2.55
C PRO A 235 -14.86 9.07 1.80
N VAL A 236 -15.05 8.47 0.63
CA VAL A 236 -16.21 8.74 -0.23
C VAL A 236 -16.97 7.45 -0.58
N ARG A 237 -18.16 7.56 -1.16
CA ARG A 237 -18.84 6.41 -1.79
C ARG A 237 -18.29 6.18 -3.20
N MET A 238 -18.39 4.95 -3.70
CA MET A 238 -17.98 4.62 -5.07
C MET A 238 -18.72 5.46 -6.11
N SER A 239 -20.00 5.77 -5.88
CA SER A 239 -20.77 6.68 -6.75
C SER A 239 -20.17 8.09 -6.79
N GLN A 240 -19.73 8.62 -5.65
CA GLN A 240 -19.08 9.93 -5.58
C GLN A 240 -17.70 9.93 -6.27
N LEU A 241 -16.92 8.83 -6.09
CA LEU A 241 -15.66 8.65 -6.83
C LEU A 241 -15.92 8.72 -8.35
N SER A 242 -16.91 7.96 -8.84
CA SER A 242 -17.22 7.90 -10.27
C SER A 242 -17.67 9.24 -10.81
N GLN A 243 -18.54 9.95 -10.06
CA GLN A 243 -18.99 11.28 -10.43
C GLN A 243 -17.82 12.28 -10.51
N THR A 244 -17.01 12.34 -9.44
CA THR A 244 -15.86 13.26 -9.38
C THR A 244 -14.83 12.96 -10.48
N LEU A 245 -14.58 11.67 -10.76
CA LEU A 245 -13.69 11.26 -11.85
C LEU A 245 -14.26 11.74 -13.20
N GLY A 246 -15.55 11.53 -13.47
CA GLY A 246 -16.20 12.01 -14.68
C GLY A 246 -16.09 13.53 -14.85
N GLU A 247 -16.32 14.29 -13.77
CA GLU A 247 -16.16 15.75 -13.76
C GLU A 247 -14.72 16.17 -14.13
N VAL A 248 -13.72 15.57 -13.50
CA VAL A 248 -12.30 15.93 -13.69
C VAL A 248 -11.81 15.60 -15.10
N ILE A 249 -12.24 14.49 -15.69
CA ILE A 249 -11.85 14.12 -17.06
C ILE A 249 -12.82 14.61 -18.13
N HIS A 250 -13.87 15.35 -17.74
CA HIS A 250 -14.91 15.87 -18.63
C HIS A 250 -15.59 14.76 -19.44
N ARG A 251 -16.02 13.70 -18.76
CA ARG A 251 -16.69 12.53 -19.34
C ARG A 251 -17.92 12.14 -18.50
N PRO A 252 -18.95 11.58 -19.12
CA PRO A 252 -20.11 11.11 -18.38
C PRO A 252 -19.75 9.97 -17.44
N SER A 253 -20.50 9.84 -16.32
CA SER A 253 -20.30 8.86 -15.26
C SER A 253 -21.59 8.12 -14.89
N TRP A 254 -22.46 7.88 -15.87
CA TRP A 254 -23.82 7.37 -15.65
C TRP A 254 -24.00 5.87 -15.93
N LEU A 255 -23.04 5.21 -16.59
CA LEU A 255 -23.17 3.80 -16.97
C LEU A 255 -22.55 2.89 -15.90
N PRO A 256 -23.35 2.24 -15.04
CA PRO A 256 -22.80 1.40 -13.99
C PRO A 256 -22.14 0.13 -14.55
N VAL A 257 -21.08 -0.30 -13.90
CA VAL A 257 -20.47 -1.62 -14.14
C VAL A 257 -21.21 -2.65 -13.30
N PRO A 258 -21.91 -3.64 -13.92
CA PRO A 258 -22.71 -4.59 -13.17
C PRO A 258 -21.86 -5.54 -12.30
N ASP A 259 -22.34 -5.89 -11.12
CA ASP A 259 -21.67 -6.78 -10.16
C ASP A 259 -21.32 -8.12 -10.80
N PHE A 260 -22.25 -8.74 -11.53
CA PHE A 260 -22.05 -10.06 -12.16
C PHE A 260 -20.89 -10.07 -13.15
N ALA A 261 -20.61 -8.95 -13.83
CA ALA A 261 -19.50 -8.87 -14.79
C ALA A 261 -18.13 -8.95 -14.04
N LEU A 262 -18.05 -8.34 -12.87
CA LEU A 262 -16.85 -8.39 -12.03
C LEU A 262 -16.72 -9.73 -11.31
N GLU A 263 -17.81 -10.32 -10.87
CA GLU A 263 -17.84 -11.66 -10.27
C GLU A 263 -17.38 -12.72 -11.29
N LEU A 264 -17.82 -12.63 -12.54
CA LEU A 264 -17.38 -13.53 -13.60
C LEU A 264 -15.87 -13.38 -13.88
N LEU A 265 -15.37 -12.15 -13.86
CA LEU A 265 -13.96 -11.85 -14.18
C LEU A 265 -13.02 -12.21 -13.02
N LEU A 266 -13.36 -11.80 -11.80
CA LEU A 266 -12.48 -11.83 -10.63
C LEU A 266 -12.85 -12.94 -9.62
N GLY A 267 -13.98 -13.60 -9.77
CA GLY A 267 -14.49 -14.56 -8.79
C GLY A 267 -14.64 -13.92 -7.41
N GLU A 268 -14.20 -14.59 -6.35
CA GLU A 268 -14.22 -14.05 -4.99
C GLU A 268 -13.42 -12.74 -4.85
N GLY A 269 -12.42 -12.51 -5.70
CA GLY A 269 -11.63 -11.27 -5.73
C GLY A 269 -12.45 -10.02 -6.09
N SER A 270 -13.67 -10.18 -6.64
CA SER A 270 -14.59 -9.08 -6.94
C SER A 270 -14.99 -8.29 -5.69
N LYS A 271 -15.00 -8.93 -4.51
CA LYS A 271 -15.29 -8.28 -3.22
C LYS A 271 -14.39 -7.09 -2.94
N VAL A 272 -13.13 -7.12 -3.38
CA VAL A 272 -12.18 -6.00 -3.23
C VAL A 272 -12.68 -4.70 -3.87
N VAL A 273 -13.54 -4.79 -4.88
CA VAL A 273 -14.08 -3.63 -5.61
C VAL A 273 -15.58 -3.42 -5.41
N LEU A 274 -16.32 -4.49 -5.08
CA LEU A 274 -17.78 -4.45 -4.86
C LEU A 274 -18.16 -4.11 -3.42
N GLU A 275 -17.26 -4.36 -2.47
CA GLU A 275 -17.44 -4.06 -1.05
C GLU A 275 -16.45 -3.00 -0.61
N GLY A 276 -16.63 -2.44 0.58
CA GLY A 276 -15.73 -1.46 1.13
C GLY A 276 -16.07 -1.07 2.56
N GLN A 277 -15.24 -0.24 3.15
CA GLN A 277 -15.37 0.21 4.53
C GLN A 277 -15.03 1.69 4.65
N GLN A 278 -15.72 2.38 5.56
CA GLN A 278 -15.38 3.76 5.94
C GLN A 278 -14.29 3.73 6.99
N VAL A 279 -13.08 4.17 6.63
CA VAL A 279 -11.93 4.19 7.52
C VAL A 279 -11.43 5.62 7.70
N LEU A 280 -11.28 6.05 8.94
CA LEU A 280 -10.78 7.37 9.32
C LEU A 280 -9.34 7.26 9.84
N PRO A 281 -8.46 8.20 9.48
CA PRO A 281 -7.04 8.20 9.88
C PRO A 281 -6.81 8.97 11.19
N LYS A 282 -7.49 8.62 12.28
CA LYS A 282 -7.46 9.39 13.52
C LYS A 282 -6.05 9.48 14.13
N ALA A 283 -5.31 8.37 14.17
CA ALA A 283 -3.94 8.37 14.67
C ALA A 283 -3.01 9.17 13.74
N THR A 284 -3.20 9.07 12.42
CA THR A 284 -2.42 9.83 11.43
C THR A 284 -2.67 11.34 11.56
N GLU A 285 -3.90 11.76 11.81
CA GLU A 285 -4.22 13.16 12.09
C GLU A 285 -3.65 13.63 13.45
N ALA A 286 -3.70 12.77 14.46
CA ALA A 286 -3.21 13.09 15.81
C ALA A 286 -1.69 13.34 15.86
N ILE A 287 -0.89 12.73 15.00
CA ILE A 287 0.55 13.03 14.87
C ILE A 287 0.83 14.32 14.07
N GLY A 288 -0.22 15.02 13.62
CA GLY A 288 -0.13 16.27 12.87
C GLY A 288 0.28 16.09 11.40
N PHE A 289 0.06 14.92 10.81
CA PHE A 289 0.39 14.68 9.39
C PHE A 289 -0.36 15.65 8.48
N GLN A 290 0.36 16.29 7.55
CA GLN A 290 -0.19 17.26 6.62
C GLN A 290 -0.46 16.62 5.26
N TYR A 291 -1.73 16.38 4.95
CA TYR A 291 -2.14 15.87 3.64
C TYR A 291 -1.97 16.95 2.58
N ARG A 292 -1.28 16.64 1.50
CA ARG A 292 -1.21 17.49 0.31
C ARG A 292 -2.52 17.43 -0.50
N TYR A 293 -3.16 16.28 -0.48
CA TYR A 293 -4.40 16.01 -1.20
C TYR A 293 -5.51 15.49 -0.27
N PRO A 294 -6.08 16.36 0.60
CA PRO A 294 -7.07 15.93 1.59
C PRO A 294 -8.45 15.63 1.00
N THR A 295 -8.73 16.09 -0.24
CA THR A 295 -10.01 15.87 -0.92
C THR A 295 -9.83 15.05 -2.20
N LEU A 296 -10.83 14.20 -2.52
CA LEU A 296 -10.79 13.37 -3.72
C LEU A 296 -10.58 14.20 -4.99
N LYS A 297 -11.25 15.34 -5.10
CA LYS A 297 -11.15 16.21 -6.28
C LYS A 297 -9.74 16.74 -6.47
N SER A 298 -9.08 17.23 -5.41
CA SER A 298 -7.70 17.71 -5.49
C SER A 298 -6.73 16.59 -5.91
N ALA A 299 -6.92 15.37 -5.38
CA ALA A 299 -6.14 14.20 -5.75
C ALA A 299 -6.33 13.81 -7.23
N LEU A 300 -7.58 13.73 -7.69
CA LEU A 300 -7.87 13.36 -9.09
C LEU A 300 -7.37 14.41 -10.08
N VAL A 301 -7.50 15.70 -9.78
CA VAL A 301 -6.96 16.78 -10.64
C VAL A 301 -5.45 16.64 -10.80
N ASP A 302 -4.72 16.44 -9.71
CA ASP A 302 -3.25 16.23 -9.77
C ASP A 302 -2.90 14.99 -10.62
N ILE A 303 -3.55 13.85 -10.34
CA ILE A 303 -3.25 12.60 -11.02
C ILE A 303 -3.53 12.67 -12.52
N ILE A 304 -4.68 13.25 -12.90
CA ILE A 304 -5.07 13.36 -14.31
C ILE A 304 -4.17 14.34 -15.07
N SER A 305 -3.68 15.40 -14.43
CA SER A 305 -2.73 16.33 -15.05
C SER A 305 -1.37 15.72 -15.40
N GLN A 306 -1.04 14.56 -14.81
CA GLN A 306 0.20 13.81 -15.04
C GLN A 306 0.05 12.67 -16.08
N MET A 307 -1.17 12.46 -16.63
CA MET A 307 -1.47 11.42 -17.61
C MET A 307 -1.52 11.97 -19.04
#